data_dfd87dc2a03fbbf8bea00939a339eb65
#
_entry.id   dfd87dc2a03fbbf8bea00939a339eb65
#
_cell.length_a   1.000
_cell.length_b   1.000
_cell.length_c   1.000
_cell.angle_alpha   90.00
_cell.angle_beta   90.00
_cell.angle_gamma   90.00
#
_symmetry.space_group_name_H-M   'P 1'
#
loop_
_entity.id
_entity.type
_entity.pdbx_description
1 polymer ?
#
loop_
_entity_poly.entity_id
_entity_poly.type
_entity_poly.pdbx_seq_one_letter_code
_entity_poly.pdbx_strand_id
1 'polypeptide(L)'
;MTFDVNFRAGEYLVEAGKWEVPHLMEHVLLGANELIPRSRDFQAELEKNGAYSNANTSVYDITYEIECADFEWDRVLGLLLVAITKPLFLDEEFAAEFGNVQEEMAARSNNHFRRLSLEMRRALGLIAKTDSERLELMANVTVDDVRQHYIRTHFAPNMRFVIAGNLPASRRASINKLLEAIDLPKKGRRLALPIERPKRLNRPVYVANDTVENLYFYIDTFIKRRLSEAETDALSLINTILTETLYSKIFGTARERGLVYGMNSGLSYTRSASNWWFGAQVSDKNARALLKITVDELHKVFSGDITDDEIKVTKQYALGRFQRSAQTVGGTAAGYAGRYFFDGEIENYYRVPERIRAITKRQIVEVARAMFADNIWGFGTLGNCGEVFAEQLREDIASLWST
;
A
#
# COMPACT_ATOMS: atom_id res chain seq x y z
N MET A 1 -2.97 16.46 16.70
CA MET A 1 -4.12 16.03 15.87
C MET A 1 -3.60 15.60 14.52
N THR A 2 -4.33 14.74 13.82
CA THR A 2 -4.04 14.40 12.42
C THR A 2 -5.26 14.65 11.53
N PHE A 3 -4.99 15.01 10.28
CA PHE A 3 -5.95 15.28 9.22
C PHE A 3 -5.54 14.50 7.98
N ASP A 4 -6.32 13.51 7.58
CA ASP A 4 -6.08 12.69 6.40
C ASP A 4 -7.17 12.96 5.37
N VAL A 5 -6.78 13.44 4.20
CA VAL A 5 -7.69 13.75 3.09
C VAL A 5 -7.36 12.87 1.90
N ASN A 6 -8.32 12.10 1.45
CA ASN A 6 -8.17 11.18 0.33
C ASN A 6 -9.08 11.54 -0.82
N PHE A 7 -8.52 11.54 -2.03
CA PHE A 7 -9.25 11.63 -3.30
C PHE A 7 -8.95 10.41 -4.16
N ARG A 8 -9.93 9.84 -4.82
CA ARG A 8 -9.69 8.90 -5.92
C ARG A 8 -9.13 9.68 -7.11
N ALA A 9 -7.80 9.77 -7.15
CA ALA A 9 -7.04 10.61 -8.07
C ALA A 9 -5.77 9.92 -8.58
N GLY A 10 -5.67 8.59 -8.44
CA GLY A 10 -4.47 7.83 -8.77
C GLY A 10 -4.27 7.58 -10.27
N GLU A 11 -3.21 6.83 -10.57
CA GLU A 11 -2.71 6.61 -11.93
C GLU A 11 -3.70 5.87 -12.85
N TYR A 12 -4.69 5.14 -12.29
CA TYR A 12 -5.73 4.48 -13.10
C TYR A 12 -6.63 5.45 -13.89
N LEU A 13 -6.60 6.74 -13.57
CA LEU A 13 -7.41 7.78 -14.21
C LEU A 13 -6.69 8.49 -15.36
N VAL A 14 -5.42 8.22 -15.57
CA VAL A 14 -4.62 8.88 -16.60
C VAL A 14 -4.30 7.95 -17.76
N GLU A 15 -3.99 8.53 -18.91
CA GLU A 15 -3.48 7.78 -20.05
C GLU A 15 -2.09 7.21 -19.75
N ALA A 16 -1.75 6.11 -20.43
CA ALA A 16 -0.49 5.40 -20.20
C ALA A 16 0.75 6.29 -20.35
N GLY A 17 0.72 7.27 -21.28
CA GLY A 17 1.81 8.21 -21.49
C GLY A 17 1.88 9.37 -20.50
N LYS A 18 0.86 9.51 -19.62
CA LYS A 18 0.71 10.57 -18.63
C LYS A 18 0.73 10.03 -17.20
N TRP A 19 1.41 8.91 -16.99
CA TRP A 19 1.36 8.14 -15.74
C TRP A 19 1.74 8.96 -14.49
N GLU A 20 2.71 9.87 -14.60
CA GLU A 20 3.19 10.65 -13.46
C GLU A 20 2.34 11.91 -13.14
N VAL A 21 1.27 12.16 -13.86
CA VAL A 21 0.39 13.31 -13.58
C VAL A 21 -0.14 13.34 -12.15
N PRO A 22 -0.66 12.23 -11.58
CA PRO A 22 -1.12 12.21 -10.19
C PRO A 22 0.03 12.45 -9.18
N HIS A 23 1.20 11.89 -9.42
CA HIS A 23 2.36 12.02 -8.53
C HIS A 23 2.92 13.45 -8.56
N LEU A 24 3.07 14.04 -9.73
CA LEU A 24 3.44 15.45 -9.87
C LEU A 24 2.39 16.38 -9.26
N MET A 25 1.09 16.06 -9.40
CA MET A 25 0.03 16.82 -8.72
C MET A 25 0.16 16.76 -7.20
N GLU A 26 0.49 15.60 -6.65
CA GLU A 26 0.74 15.43 -5.22
C GLU A 26 1.83 16.40 -4.73
N HIS A 27 2.97 16.47 -5.43
CA HIS A 27 4.10 17.32 -5.09
C HIS A 27 3.77 18.81 -5.11
N VAL A 28 3.00 19.27 -6.10
CA VAL A 28 2.72 20.71 -6.24
C VAL A 28 1.50 21.19 -5.45
N LEU A 29 0.59 20.29 -5.04
CA LEU A 29 -0.67 20.70 -4.42
C LEU A 29 -0.49 21.25 -3.01
N LEU A 30 0.39 20.67 -2.20
CA LEU A 30 0.76 21.21 -0.88
C LEU A 30 1.83 22.31 -1.00
N GLY A 31 1.72 23.17 -2.00
CA GLY A 31 2.63 24.26 -2.33
C GLY A 31 1.93 25.61 -2.42
N ALA A 32 2.28 26.39 -3.46
CA ALA A 32 1.71 27.71 -3.73
C ALA A 32 0.20 27.66 -3.87
N ASN A 33 -0.48 28.55 -3.19
CA ASN A 33 -1.93 28.67 -3.20
C ASN A 33 -2.34 30.16 -3.14
N GLU A 34 -3.64 30.45 -3.32
CA GLU A 34 -4.12 31.84 -3.36
C GLU A 34 -3.82 32.63 -2.07
N LEU A 35 -3.71 31.97 -0.92
CA LEU A 35 -3.42 32.64 0.35
C LEU A 35 -1.91 32.90 0.51
N ILE A 36 -1.07 31.93 0.14
CA ILE A 36 0.39 31.99 0.24
C ILE A 36 0.98 31.59 -1.11
N PRO A 37 1.27 32.56 -2.01
CA PRO A 37 1.61 32.29 -3.41
C PRO A 37 3.03 31.75 -3.67
N ARG A 38 3.75 31.32 -2.64
CA ARG A 38 5.08 30.70 -2.75
C ARG A 38 5.13 29.43 -1.90
N SER A 39 5.51 28.33 -2.51
CA SER A 39 5.57 27.01 -1.87
C SER A 39 6.43 27.03 -0.60
N ARG A 40 7.63 27.62 -0.67
CA ARG A 40 8.54 27.74 0.48
C ARG A 40 7.90 28.47 1.66
N ASP A 41 7.16 29.55 1.41
CA ASP A 41 6.52 30.33 2.47
C ASP A 41 5.32 29.58 3.05
N PHE A 42 4.60 28.80 2.20
CA PHE A 42 3.54 27.92 2.66
C PHE A 42 4.09 26.80 3.56
N GLN A 43 5.18 26.15 3.16
CA GLN A 43 5.81 25.10 3.98
C GLN A 43 6.34 25.69 5.32
N ALA A 44 6.96 26.87 5.28
CA ALA A 44 7.42 27.52 6.51
C ALA A 44 6.25 27.86 7.46
N GLU A 45 5.11 28.30 6.93
CA GLU A 45 3.92 28.57 7.75
C GLU A 45 3.28 27.28 8.24
N LEU A 46 3.28 26.20 7.45
CA LEU A 46 2.72 24.92 7.85
C LEU A 46 3.56 24.26 8.96
N GLU A 47 4.86 24.20 8.80
CA GLU A 47 5.80 23.57 9.74
C GLU A 47 6.06 24.38 11.02
N LYS A 48 5.63 25.60 11.03
CA LYS A 48 5.76 26.53 12.12
C LYS A 48 5.34 25.95 13.43
N ASN A 49 5.64 25.67 14.40
CA ASN A 49 5.24 24.96 15.62
C ASN A 49 5.30 23.43 15.53
N GLY A 50 6.03 22.89 14.55
CA GLY A 50 6.34 21.47 14.46
C GLY A 50 5.25 20.62 13.86
N ALA A 51 4.39 21.18 13.00
CA ALA A 51 3.52 20.35 12.20
C ALA A 51 4.31 19.55 11.15
N TYR A 52 3.85 18.36 10.86
CA TYR A 52 4.40 17.47 9.84
C TYR A 52 3.36 17.29 8.74
N SER A 53 3.78 17.39 7.49
CA SER A 53 2.93 17.11 6.34
C SER A 53 3.55 16.06 5.45
N ASN A 54 2.71 15.24 4.87
CA ASN A 54 3.07 14.25 3.87
C ASN A 54 1.94 14.08 2.86
N ALA A 55 2.27 13.58 1.68
CA ALA A 55 1.30 13.11 0.72
C ALA A 55 1.76 11.79 0.12
N ASN A 56 0.83 11.03 -0.43
CA ASN A 56 1.11 9.74 -1.02
C ASN A 56 0.19 9.48 -2.21
N THR A 57 0.80 9.12 -3.34
CA THR A 57 0.09 8.70 -4.55
C THR A 57 0.15 7.19 -4.72
N SER A 58 -1.00 6.59 -4.98
CA SER A 58 -1.17 5.19 -5.33
C SER A 58 -1.85 5.05 -6.70
N VAL A 59 -1.90 3.80 -7.19
CA VAL A 59 -2.68 3.50 -8.41
C VAL A 59 -4.12 4.03 -8.32
N TYR A 60 -4.70 4.10 -7.11
CA TYR A 60 -6.13 4.39 -6.92
C TYR A 60 -6.42 5.80 -6.41
N ASP A 61 -5.53 6.36 -5.62
CA ASP A 61 -5.82 7.58 -4.87
C ASP A 61 -4.59 8.43 -4.59
N ILE A 62 -4.85 9.64 -4.15
CA ILE A 62 -3.89 10.52 -3.49
C ILE A 62 -4.42 10.80 -2.10
N THR A 63 -3.55 10.70 -1.11
CA THR A 63 -3.84 11.05 0.29
C THR A 63 -2.90 12.14 0.75
N TYR A 64 -3.44 13.18 1.35
CA TYR A 64 -2.72 14.26 2.01
C TYR A 64 -2.90 14.09 3.51
N GLU A 65 -1.80 14.04 4.24
CA GLU A 65 -1.75 13.83 5.69
C GLU A 65 -1.02 14.97 6.36
N ILE A 66 -1.60 15.52 7.42
CA ILE A 66 -0.93 16.49 8.27
C ILE A 66 -1.13 16.13 9.74
N GLU A 67 -0.02 16.08 10.49
CA GLU A 67 -0.03 15.98 11.94
C GLU A 67 0.39 17.32 12.57
N CYS A 68 -0.31 17.74 13.62
CA CYS A 68 0.02 18.97 14.35
C CYS A 68 -0.25 18.87 15.85
N ALA A 69 0.33 19.80 16.59
CA ALA A 69 0.02 20.01 18.02
C ALA A 69 -1.45 20.39 18.20
N ASP A 70 -2.06 20.00 19.31
CA ASP A 70 -3.49 20.20 19.57
C ASP A 70 -3.94 21.67 19.53
N PHE A 71 -3.08 22.61 19.93
CA PHE A 71 -3.37 24.04 19.93
C PHE A 71 -3.33 24.68 18.54
N GLU A 72 -2.77 24.00 17.52
CA GLU A 72 -2.58 24.48 16.13
C GLU A 72 -3.67 23.99 15.17
N TRP A 73 -4.61 23.20 15.65
CA TRP A 73 -5.51 22.43 14.80
C TRP A 73 -6.30 23.28 13.78
N ASP A 74 -6.77 24.46 14.18
CA ASP A 74 -7.60 25.34 13.34
C ASP A 74 -6.78 26.04 12.26
N ARG A 75 -5.58 26.52 12.62
CA ARG A 75 -4.64 27.11 11.67
C ARG A 75 -4.19 26.08 10.63
N VAL A 76 -3.74 24.92 11.09
CA VAL A 76 -3.21 23.86 10.21
C VAL A 76 -4.32 23.27 9.33
N LEU A 77 -5.52 23.03 9.86
CA LEU A 77 -6.67 22.64 9.06
C LEU A 77 -7.02 23.69 8.01
N GLY A 78 -6.99 24.97 8.37
CA GLY A 78 -7.22 26.08 7.43
C GLY A 78 -6.21 26.09 6.29
N LEU A 79 -4.92 25.89 6.57
CA LEU A 79 -3.86 25.81 5.56
C LEU A 79 -4.06 24.60 4.62
N LEU A 80 -4.37 23.42 5.19
CA LEU A 80 -4.67 22.23 4.39
C LEU A 80 -5.86 22.46 3.45
N LEU A 81 -6.96 23.04 3.95
CA LEU A 81 -8.14 23.29 3.13
C LEU A 81 -7.85 24.30 2.01
N VAL A 82 -7.06 25.33 2.28
CA VAL A 82 -6.68 26.30 1.24
C VAL A 82 -5.79 25.65 0.17
N ALA A 83 -4.80 24.86 0.56
CA ALA A 83 -3.94 24.15 -0.38
C ALA A 83 -4.75 23.21 -1.29
N ILE A 84 -5.70 22.47 -0.73
CA ILE A 84 -6.55 21.53 -1.49
C ILE A 84 -7.55 22.26 -2.41
N THR A 85 -8.06 23.44 -2.02
CA THR A 85 -9.15 24.10 -2.74
C THR A 85 -8.69 25.18 -3.70
N LYS A 86 -7.52 25.78 -3.45
CA LYS A 86 -7.02 26.97 -4.17
C LYS A 86 -5.54 26.86 -4.56
N PRO A 87 -5.08 25.73 -5.12
CA PRO A 87 -3.71 25.60 -5.59
C PRO A 87 -3.47 26.49 -6.82
N LEU A 88 -2.28 27.03 -6.96
CA LEU A 88 -1.93 27.90 -8.11
C LEU A 88 -1.32 27.13 -9.28
N PHE A 89 -0.67 25.99 -9.05
CA PHE A 89 0.04 25.23 -10.09
C PHE A 89 0.95 26.10 -10.97
N LEU A 90 1.89 26.77 -10.35
CA LEU A 90 2.83 27.68 -11.02
C LEU A 90 3.82 26.88 -11.88
N ASP A 91 4.12 27.37 -13.09
CA ASP A 91 5.04 26.69 -14.02
C ASP A 91 6.45 26.55 -13.45
N GLU A 92 6.92 27.57 -12.71
CA GLU A 92 8.23 27.54 -12.05
C GLU A 92 8.31 26.47 -10.94
N GLU A 93 7.28 26.37 -10.10
CA GLU A 93 7.23 25.36 -9.03
C GLU A 93 7.05 23.95 -9.60
N PHE A 94 6.23 23.81 -10.64
CA PHE A 94 6.09 22.54 -11.35
C PHE A 94 7.43 22.09 -11.95
N ALA A 95 8.21 22.97 -12.55
CA ALA A 95 9.52 22.63 -13.09
C ALA A 95 10.51 22.18 -12.00
N ALA A 96 10.47 22.80 -10.82
CA ALA A 96 11.29 22.39 -9.68
C ALA A 96 10.87 21.02 -9.15
N GLU A 97 9.57 20.81 -8.93
CA GLU A 97 9.06 19.53 -8.44
C GLU A 97 9.21 18.40 -9.46
N PHE A 98 9.14 18.72 -10.75
CA PHE A 98 9.47 17.76 -11.81
C PHE A 98 10.89 17.20 -11.65
N GLY A 99 11.87 18.05 -11.36
CA GLY A 99 13.25 17.62 -11.05
C GLY A 99 13.32 16.74 -9.79
N ASN A 100 12.63 17.15 -8.72
CA ASN A 100 12.59 16.39 -7.47
C ASN A 100 12.00 14.97 -7.66
N VAL A 101 10.91 14.87 -8.42
CA VAL A 101 10.27 13.57 -8.74
C VAL A 101 11.18 12.73 -9.63
N GLN A 102 11.93 13.31 -10.57
CA GLN A 102 12.93 12.56 -11.35
C GLN A 102 14.00 11.92 -10.47
N GLU A 103 14.56 12.67 -9.53
CA GLU A 103 15.56 12.15 -8.58
C GLU A 103 14.95 11.05 -7.68
N GLU A 104 13.75 11.24 -7.21
CA GLU A 104 13.05 10.24 -6.41
C GLU A 104 12.81 8.94 -7.18
N MET A 105 12.35 9.03 -8.43
CA MET A 105 12.09 7.87 -9.28
C MET A 105 13.41 7.15 -9.63
N ALA A 106 14.48 7.89 -9.88
CA ALA A 106 15.81 7.33 -10.11
C ALA A 106 16.30 6.57 -8.88
N ALA A 107 16.13 7.12 -7.68
CA ALA A 107 16.48 6.45 -6.43
C ALA A 107 15.63 5.19 -6.19
N ARG A 108 14.31 5.24 -6.43
CA ARG A 108 13.38 4.10 -6.30
C ARG A 108 13.72 2.97 -7.28
N SER A 109 14.21 3.29 -8.49
CA SER A 109 14.55 2.29 -9.51
C SER A 109 15.68 1.34 -9.07
N ASN A 110 16.48 1.72 -8.09
CA ASN A 110 17.51 0.88 -7.49
C ASN A 110 16.96 -0.18 -6.51
N ASN A 111 15.68 -0.13 -6.19
CA ASN A 111 15.04 -1.12 -5.32
C ASN A 111 14.62 -2.36 -6.15
N HIS A 112 15.47 -3.37 -6.16
CA HIS A 112 15.27 -4.60 -6.95
C HIS A 112 14.00 -5.36 -6.56
N PHE A 113 13.67 -5.43 -5.25
CA PHE A 113 12.45 -6.10 -4.80
C PHE A 113 11.21 -5.37 -5.30
N ARG A 114 11.20 -4.04 -5.22
CA ARG A 114 10.13 -3.20 -5.78
C ARG A 114 10.01 -3.39 -7.30
N ARG A 115 11.12 -3.37 -8.03
CA ARG A 115 11.14 -3.61 -9.48
C ARG A 115 10.48 -4.94 -9.82
N LEU A 116 10.89 -6.04 -9.15
CA LEU A 116 10.31 -7.36 -9.36
C LEU A 116 8.80 -7.37 -9.04
N SER A 117 8.38 -6.75 -7.94
CA SER A 117 6.96 -6.71 -7.58
C SER A 117 6.10 -5.96 -8.62
N LEU A 118 6.59 -4.87 -9.21
CA LEU A 118 5.90 -4.12 -10.26
C LEU A 118 5.80 -4.92 -11.57
N GLU A 119 6.89 -5.61 -11.98
CA GLU A 119 6.87 -6.52 -13.12
C GLU A 119 5.89 -7.68 -12.92
N MET A 120 5.86 -8.26 -11.72
CA MET A 120 4.91 -9.29 -11.36
C MET A 120 3.46 -8.80 -11.44
N ARG A 121 3.17 -7.64 -10.86
CA ARG A 121 1.82 -7.03 -10.91
C ARG A 121 1.36 -6.82 -12.35
N ARG A 122 2.22 -6.27 -13.21
CA ARG A 122 1.94 -6.08 -14.64
C ARG A 122 1.66 -7.40 -15.35
N ALA A 123 2.52 -8.38 -15.16
CA ALA A 123 2.37 -9.71 -15.78
C ALA A 123 1.07 -10.40 -15.34
N LEU A 124 0.71 -10.28 -14.07
CA LEU A 124 -0.55 -10.78 -13.50
C LEU A 124 -1.80 -10.05 -14.03
N GLY A 125 -1.65 -8.93 -14.77
CA GLY A 125 -2.75 -8.16 -15.34
C GLY A 125 -3.30 -7.07 -14.41
N LEU A 126 -2.49 -6.64 -13.44
CA LEU A 126 -2.80 -5.52 -12.57
C LEU A 126 -2.24 -4.21 -13.16
N ILE A 127 -2.80 -3.09 -12.73
CA ILE A 127 -2.33 -1.76 -13.11
C ILE A 127 -0.98 -1.51 -12.42
N ALA A 128 0.09 -1.48 -13.20
CA ALA A 128 1.43 -1.20 -12.73
C ALA A 128 2.37 -0.76 -13.85
N LYS A 129 3.34 0.07 -13.54
CA LYS A 129 4.52 0.39 -14.35
C LYS A 129 5.77 0.34 -13.47
N THR A 130 6.89 -0.04 -14.05
CA THR A 130 8.18 0.04 -13.36
C THR A 130 8.61 1.49 -13.19
N ASP A 131 9.45 1.75 -12.19
CA ASP A 131 9.93 3.10 -11.94
C ASP A 131 10.76 3.64 -13.13
N SER A 132 11.46 2.77 -13.87
CA SER A 132 12.17 3.16 -15.11
C SER A 132 11.21 3.58 -16.23
N GLU A 133 10.13 2.81 -16.47
CA GLU A 133 9.10 3.19 -17.46
C GLU A 133 8.41 4.50 -17.08
N ARG A 134 8.14 4.71 -15.80
CA ARG A 134 7.54 5.93 -15.28
C ARG A 134 8.44 7.14 -15.54
N LEU A 135 9.74 7.00 -15.26
CA LEU A 135 10.75 8.03 -15.51
C LEU A 135 10.81 8.42 -17.00
N GLU A 136 10.79 7.44 -17.91
CA GLU A 136 10.77 7.70 -19.35
C GLU A 136 9.52 8.45 -19.79
N LEU A 137 8.35 8.10 -19.25
CA LEU A 137 7.08 8.72 -19.59
C LEU A 137 6.90 10.12 -19.02
N MET A 138 7.65 10.45 -17.99
CA MET A 138 7.52 11.70 -17.25
C MET A 138 7.75 12.93 -18.14
N ALA A 139 8.64 12.84 -19.14
CA ALA A 139 8.89 13.92 -20.11
C ALA A 139 7.65 14.36 -20.90
N ASN A 140 6.60 13.55 -20.94
CA ASN A 140 5.35 13.87 -21.61
C ASN A 140 4.38 14.68 -20.74
N VAL A 141 4.66 14.87 -19.45
CA VAL A 141 3.73 15.51 -18.49
C VAL A 141 3.96 17.00 -18.46
N THR A 142 2.87 17.76 -18.51
CA THR A 142 2.86 19.21 -18.43
C THR A 142 2.08 19.69 -17.21
N VAL A 143 2.28 20.94 -16.81
CA VAL A 143 1.51 21.53 -15.71
C VAL A 143 0.01 21.60 -16.05
N ASP A 144 -0.36 21.73 -17.32
CA ASP A 144 -1.76 21.72 -17.74
C ASP A 144 -2.40 20.33 -17.58
N ASP A 145 -1.65 19.25 -17.77
CA ASP A 145 -2.14 17.89 -17.45
C ASP A 145 -2.48 17.78 -15.97
N VAL A 146 -1.63 18.34 -15.11
CA VAL A 146 -1.84 18.37 -13.64
C VAL A 146 -3.08 19.20 -13.30
N ARG A 147 -3.25 20.41 -13.87
CA ARG A 147 -4.44 21.25 -13.69
C ARG A 147 -5.72 20.52 -14.11
N GLN A 148 -5.71 19.87 -15.26
CA GLN A 148 -6.87 19.11 -15.76
C GLN A 148 -7.18 17.89 -14.87
N HIS A 149 -6.14 17.22 -14.38
CA HIS A 149 -6.33 16.10 -13.45
C HIS A 149 -6.92 16.56 -12.12
N TYR A 150 -6.46 17.69 -11.58
CA TYR A 150 -7.02 18.32 -10.38
C TYR A 150 -8.52 18.63 -10.57
N ILE A 151 -8.89 19.34 -11.63
CA ILE A 151 -10.28 19.70 -11.93
C ILE A 151 -11.18 18.46 -12.00
N ARG A 152 -10.67 17.37 -12.58
CA ARG A 152 -11.39 16.11 -12.73
C ARG A 152 -11.56 15.33 -11.43
N THR A 153 -10.63 15.47 -10.48
CA THR A 153 -10.55 14.58 -9.33
C THR A 153 -10.84 15.26 -7.98
N HIS A 154 -10.57 16.58 -7.87
CA HIS A 154 -10.74 17.31 -6.61
C HIS A 154 -12.12 17.98 -6.55
N PHE A 155 -13.12 17.21 -6.14
CA PHE A 155 -14.48 17.67 -5.88
C PHE A 155 -15.05 16.97 -4.65
N ALA A 156 -15.96 17.63 -3.91
CA ALA A 156 -16.40 17.21 -2.59
C ALA A 156 -16.94 15.77 -2.52
N PRO A 157 -17.78 15.24 -3.46
CA PRO A 157 -18.21 13.84 -3.39
C PRO A 157 -17.09 12.81 -3.57
N ASN A 158 -15.95 13.20 -4.17
CA ASN A 158 -14.79 12.33 -4.34
C ASN A 158 -13.86 12.32 -3.12
N MET A 159 -14.00 13.31 -2.22
CA MET A 159 -13.20 13.44 -1.01
C MET A 159 -13.65 12.47 0.08
N ARG A 160 -12.67 11.95 0.83
CA ARG A 160 -12.86 11.33 2.16
C ARG A 160 -11.92 12.00 3.13
N PHE A 161 -12.41 12.22 4.36
CA PHE A 161 -11.68 12.97 5.38
C PHE A 161 -11.72 12.18 6.69
N VAL A 162 -10.55 11.93 7.27
CA VAL A 162 -10.40 11.33 8.60
C VAL A 162 -9.68 12.32 9.50
N ILE A 163 -10.19 12.49 10.70
CA ILE A 163 -9.59 13.34 11.71
C ILE A 163 -9.48 12.54 13.00
N ALA A 164 -8.29 12.53 13.60
CA ALA A 164 -8.08 11.94 14.91
C ALA A 164 -7.39 12.92 15.87
N GLY A 165 -7.75 12.83 17.14
CA GLY A 165 -7.21 13.68 18.19
C GLY A 165 -8.24 14.06 19.25
N ASN A 166 -7.98 15.15 19.97
CA ASN A 166 -8.92 15.68 20.96
C ASN A 166 -10.07 16.41 20.27
N LEU A 167 -11.26 15.79 20.21
CA LEU A 167 -12.45 16.26 19.48
C LEU A 167 -13.64 16.52 20.39
N PRO A 168 -13.60 17.54 21.29
CA PRO A 168 -14.77 17.95 22.06
C PRO A 168 -15.89 18.45 21.13
N ALA A 169 -17.11 18.51 21.61
CA ALA A 169 -18.30 18.85 20.81
C ALA A 169 -18.18 20.20 20.09
N SER A 170 -17.59 21.21 20.74
CA SER A 170 -17.37 22.53 20.15
C SER A 170 -16.41 22.48 18.96
N ARG A 171 -15.30 21.74 19.11
CA ARG A 171 -14.32 21.58 18.04
C ARG A 171 -14.92 20.81 16.84
N ARG A 172 -15.67 19.74 17.11
CA ARG A 172 -16.38 18.99 16.05
C ARG A 172 -17.35 19.89 15.28
N ALA A 173 -18.09 20.75 15.99
CA ALA A 173 -19.00 21.72 15.35
C ALA A 173 -18.23 22.72 14.44
N SER A 174 -17.09 23.23 14.91
CA SER A 174 -16.23 24.13 14.12
C SER A 174 -15.67 23.44 12.88
N ILE A 175 -15.15 22.23 13.01
CA ILE A 175 -14.63 21.42 11.90
C ILE A 175 -15.75 21.15 10.87
N ASN A 176 -16.92 20.71 11.31
CA ASN A 176 -18.06 20.47 10.43
C ASN A 176 -18.42 21.73 9.63
N LYS A 177 -18.46 22.90 10.28
CA LYS A 177 -18.72 24.16 9.60
C LYS A 177 -17.67 24.49 8.52
N LEU A 178 -16.39 24.24 8.80
CA LEU A 178 -15.31 24.42 7.83
C LEU A 178 -15.45 23.46 6.64
N LEU A 179 -15.74 22.18 6.88
CA LEU A 179 -15.92 21.18 5.83
C LEU A 179 -17.19 21.41 4.99
N GLU A 180 -18.29 21.88 5.59
CA GLU A 180 -19.51 22.25 4.87
C GLU A 180 -19.30 23.47 3.97
N ALA A 181 -18.43 24.40 4.39
CA ALA A 181 -18.07 25.60 3.67
C ALA A 181 -16.94 25.38 2.63
N ILE A 182 -16.42 24.17 2.50
CA ILE A 182 -15.29 23.89 1.60
C ILE A 182 -15.58 24.32 0.15
N ASP A 183 -14.64 25.01 -0.44
CA ASP A 183 -14.75 25.56 -1.82
C ASP A 183 -14.32 24.53 -2.87
N LEU A 184 -15.00 23.39 -2.89
CA LEU A 184 -14.86 22.34 -3.92
C LEU A 184 -16.19 22.15 -4.64
N PRO A 185 -16.17 21.77 -5.93
CA PRO A 185 -17.38 21.41 -6.66
C PRO A 185 -18.19 20.35 -5.93
N LYS A 186 -19.47 20.64 -5.64
CA LYS A 186 -20.34 19.77 -4.78
C LYS A 186 -21.16 18.76 -5.58
N LYS A 187 -21.12 18.83 -6.91
CA LYS A 187 -21.85 17.94 -7.81
C LYS A 187 -21.00 16.74 -8.24
N GLY A 188 -21.67 15.62 -8.52
CA GLY A 188 -21.02 14.41 -9.01
C GLY A 188 -21.16 13.22 -8.07
N ARG A 189 -20.46 12.16 -8.38
CA ARG A 189 -20.33 10.93 -7.57
C ARG A 189 -18.87 10.62 -7.40
N ARG A 190 -18.53 9.98 -6.29
CA ARG A 190 -17.17 9.47 -6.08
C ARG A 190 -16.74 8.64 -7.29
N LEU A 191 -15.55 8.87 -7.82
CA LEU A 191 -15.00 8.15 -8.98
C LEU A 191 -14.95 6.65 -8.69
N ALA A 192 -15.28 5.83 -9.67
CA ALA A 192 -15.27 4.38 -9.52
C ALA A 192 -13.84 3.85 -9.58
N LEU A 193 -13.50 2.90 -8.71
CA LEU A 193 -12.24 2.17 -8.82
C LEU A 193 -12.27 1.22 -10.03
N PRO A 194 -11.12 0.96 -10.65
CA PRO A 194 -11.02 0.04 -11.77
C PRO A 194 -11.32 -1.40 -11.32
N ILE A 195 -11.76 -2.23 -12.27
CA ILE A 195 -11.91 -3.67 -12.05
C ILE A 195 -10.68 -4.35 -12.65
N GLU A 196 -9.78 -4.77 -11.79
CA GLU A 196 -8.61 -5.54 -12.18
C GLU A 196 -8.91 -7.04 -12.05
N ARG A 197 -8.51 -7.79 -13.06
CA ARG A 197 -8.75 -9.24 -13.12
C ARG A 197 -7.41 -9.96 -13.18
N PRO A 198 -6.84 -10.32 -12.03
CA PRO A 198 -5.57 -11.04 -12.01
C PRO A 198 -5.71 -12.38 -12.73
N LYS A 199 -4.64 -12.78 -13.42
CA LYS A 199 -4.57 -14.03 -14.19
C LYS A 199 -3.40 -14.88 -13.72
N ARG A 200 -3.50 -16.21 -13.88
CA ARG A 200 -2.40 -17.13 -13.61
C ARG A 200 -1.25 -16.90 -14.59
N LEU A 201 -0.03 -16.96 -14.10
CA LEU A 201 1.18 -17.00 -14.92
C LEU A 201 1.60 -18.46 -15.17
N ASN A 202 1.75 -18.81 -16.46
CA ASN A 202 2.19 -20.13 -16.84
C ASN A 202 3.71 -20.29 -16.89
N ARG A 203 4.44 -19.16 -16.87
CA ARG A 203 5.91 -19.07 -16.81
C ARG A 203 6.30 -18.08 -15.72
N PRO A 204 7.50 -18.19 -15.16
CA PRO A 204 7.99 -17.18 -14.23
C PRO A 204 8.21 -15.84 -14.94
N VAL A 205 8.11 -14.75 -14.21
CA VAL A 205 8.67 -13.47 -14.60
C VAL A 205 10.16 -13.50 -14.25
N TYR A 206 11.02 -13.48 -15.26
CA TYR A 206 12.47 -13.40 -15.05
C TYR A 206 12.98 -12.02 -15.44
N VAL A 207 13.56 -11.30 -14.49
CA VAL A 207 14.19 -10.00 -14.68
C VAL A 207 15.69 -10.18 -14.54
N ALA A 208 16.39 -10.24 -15.66
CA ALA A 208 17.84 -10.35 -15.67
C ALA A 208 18.51 -9.12 -15.05
N ASN A 209 19.45 -9.33 -14.15
CA ASN A 209 20.26 -8.27 -13.55
C ASN A 209 21.61 -8.81 -13.10
N ASP A 210 22.66 -8.54 -13.87
CA ASP A 210 24.01 -9.03 -13.66
C ASP A 210 24.75 -8.32 -12.51
N THR A 211 24.20 -7.23 -12.00
CA THR A 211 24.77 -6.49 -10.88
C THR A 211 24.36 -7.02 -9.51
N VAL A 212 23.45 -8.02 -9.48
CA VAL A 212 22.92 -8.60 -8.26
C VAL A 212 23.53 -9.99 -8.04
N GLU A 213 24.31 -10.14 -6.96
CA GLU A 213 24.93 -11.42 -6.60
C GLU A 213 23.93 -12.47 -6.09
N ASN A 214 22.84 -12.03 -5.49
CA ASN A 214 21.77 -12.87 -4.96
C ASN A 214 20.52 -12.69 -5.81
N LEU A 215 19.68 -13.72 -5.91
CA LEU A 215 18.39 -13.56 -6.54
C LEU A 215 17.35 -12.99 -5.55
N TYR A 216 16.42 -12.20 -6.08
CA TYR A 216 15.16 -11.87 -5.45
C TYR A 216 14.06 -12.78 -6.01
N PHE A 217 13.17 -13.28 -5.18
CA PHE A 217 11.97 -13.95 -5.67
C PHE A 217 10.70 -13.30 -5.14
N TYR A 218 9.62 -13.48 -5.87
CA TYR A 218 8.28 -13.01 -5.50
C TYR A 218 7.24 -14.05 -5.89
N ILE A 219 6.42 -14.45 -4.93
CA ILE A 219 5.24 -15.33 -5.10
C ILE A 219 4.03 -14.49 -4.82
N ASP A 220 3.00 -14.55 -5.66
CA ASP A 220 1.73 -13.87 -5.42
C ASP A 220 0.58 -14.82 -5.75
N THR A 221 -0.39 -14.93 -4.85
CA THR A 221 -1.59 -15.75 -5.04
C THR A 221 -2.85 -14.92 -4.79
N PHE A 222 -3.89 -15.16 -5.57
CA PHE A 222 -5.11 -14.36 -5.59
C PHE A 222 -6.36 -15.20 -5.41
N ILE A 223 -7.33 -14.62 -4.71
CA ILE A 223 -8.73 -15.04 -4.73
C ILE A 223 -9.57 -13.98 -5.47
N LYS A 224 -10.51 -14.43 -6.36
CA LYS A 224 -11.35 -13.56 -7.22
C LYS A 224 -12.47 -12.84 -6.46
N ARG A 225 -12.23 -12.47 -5.23
CA ARG A 225 -13.15 -11.68 -4.40
C ARG A 225 -12.39 -10.89 -3.35
N ARG A 226 -13.06 -9.92 -2.78
CA ARG A 226 -12.60 -9.29 -1.55
C ARG A 226 -12.78 -10.28 -0.39
N LEU A 227 -11.80 -10.35 0.48
CA LEU A 227 -11.93 -11.00 1.78
C LEU A 227 -12.80 -10.12 2.70
N SER A 228 -13.62 -10.76 3.52
CA SER A 228 -14.27 -10.09 4.65
C SER A 228 -13.22 -9.68 5.69
N GLU A 229 -13.61 -8.82 6.64
CA GLU A 229 -12.72 -8.44 7.75
C GLU A 229 -12.22 -9.65 8.54
N ALA A 230 -13.14 -10.53 8.91
CA ALA A 230 -12.79 -11.72 9.67
C ALA A 230 -11.81 -12.63 8.92
N GLU A 231 -11.96 -12.75 7.59
CA GLU A 231 -11.01 -13.48 6.74
C GLU A 231 -9.68 -12.74 6.63
N THR A 232 -9.68 -11.41 6.50
CA THR A 232 -8.47 -10.59 6.45
C THR A 232 -7.70 -10.68 7.78
N ASP A 233 -8.39 -10.59 8.91
CA ASP A 233 -7.79 -10.74 10.24
C ASP A 233 -7.21 -12.16 10.43
N ALA A 234 -7.92 -13.21 9.99
CA ALA A 234 -7.44 -14.59 10.07
C ALA A 234 -6.23 -14.83 9.14
N LEU A 235 -6.24 -14.27 7.93
CA LEU A 235 -5.12 -14.34 6.99
C LEU A 235 -3.91 -13.56 7.51
N SER A 236 -4.12 -12.43 8.18
CA SER A 236 -3.04 -11.68 8.83
C SER A 236 -2.38 -12.47 9.96
N LEU A 237 -3.17 -13.21 10.76
CA LEU A 237 -2.60 -14.06 11.81
C LEU A 237 -1.74 -15.17 11.21
N ILE A 238 -2.21 -15.87 10.16
CA ILE A 238 -1.38 -16.93 9.56
C ILE A 238 -0.15 -16.36 8.86
N ASN A 239 -0.24 -15.18 8.25
CA ASN A 239 0.93 -14.49 7.71
C ASN A 239 1.98 -14.24 8.80
N THR A 240 1.55 -13.82 9.99
CA THR A 240 2.45 -13.63 11.14
C THR A 240 3.08 -14.95 11.61
N ILE A 241 2.30 -16.05 11.72
CA ILE A 241 2.80 -17.38 12.07
C ILE A 241 3.91 -17.83 11.09
N LEU A 242 3.75 -17.52 9.81
CA LEU A 242 4.64 -18.02 8.78
C LEU A 242 5.87 -17.14 8.56
N THR A 243 5.76 -15.81 8.62
CA THR A 243 6.80 -14.97 8.01
C THR A 243 7.19 -13.68 8.76
N GLU A 244 6.39 -13.16 9.69
CA GLU A 244 6.63 -11.79 10.19
C GLU A 244 7.66 -11.68 11.33
N THR A 245 7.96 -12.76 12.02
CA THR A 245 8.81 -12.73 13.21
C THR A 245 10.00 -13.68 13.08
N LEU A 246 11.05 -13.44 13.86
CA LEU A 246 12.17 -14.40 13.99
C LEU A 246 11.75 -15.75 14.61
N TYR A 247 10.52 -15.85 15.08
CA TYR A 247 9.91 -17.05 15.64
C TYR A 247 8.94 -17.73 14.66
N SER A 248 8.78 -17.18 13.48
CA SER A 248 7.85 -17.67 12.46
C SER A 248 8.37 -18.94 11.79
N LYS A 249 7.43 -19.75 11.27
CA LYS A 249 7.71 -21.10 10.76
C LYS A 249 8.56 -21.10 9.49
N ILE A 250 8.38 -20.15 8.59
CA ILE A 250 9.18 -20.03 7.36
C ILE A 250 10.40 -19.15 7.61
N PHE A 251 10.18 -17.86 7.91
CA PHE A 251 11.28 -16.91 8.03
C PHE A 251 12.21 -17.24 9.19
N GLY A 252 11.68 -17.55 10.39
CA GLY A 252 12.47 -17.90 11.56
C GLY A 252 13.35 -19.13 11.30
N THR A 253 12.74 -20.21 10.79
CA THR A 253 13.47 -21.45 10.44
C THR A 253 14.53 -21.21 9.38
N ALA A 254 14.23 -20.44 8.34
CA ALA A 254 15.18 -20.14 7.26
C ALA A 254 16.35 -19.28 7.77
N ARG A 255 16.07 -18.32 8.65
CA ARG A 255 17.11 -17.48 9.24
C ARG A 255 18.01 -18.25 10.20
N GLU A 256 17.45 -19.12 11.06
CA GLU A 256 18.21 -19.99 11.97
C GLU A 256 19.16 -20.91 11.18
N ARG A 257 18.74 -21.40 10.01
CA ARG A 257 19.56 -22.20 9.10
C ARG A 257 20.53 -21.40 8.25
N GLY A 258 20.58 -20.07 8.39
CA GLY A 258 21.45 -19.20 7.59
C GLY A 258 21.08 -19.12 6.10
N LEU A 259 19.85 -19.43 5.73
CA LEU A 259 19.42 -19.43 4.32
C LEU A 259 19.08 -18.03 3.83
N VAL A 260 18.55 -17.16 4.69
CA VAL A 260 18.04 -15.84 4.33
C VAL A 260 18.27 -14.84 5.46
N TYR A 261 18.57 -13.58 5.12
CA TYR A 261 18.68 -12.50 6.10
C TYR A 261 17.32 -11.94 6.48
N GLY A 262 16.43 -11.75 5.51
CA GLY A 262 15.09 -11.22 5.67
C GLY A 262 14.12 -11.81 4.66
N MET A 263 12.85 -11.84 5.03
CA MET A 263 11.75 -12.23 4.18
C MET A 263 10.63 -11.22 4.33
N ASN A 264 9.95 -10.91 3.24
CA ASN A 264 8.79 -10.04 3.23
C ASN A 264 7.56 -10.85 2.79
N SER A 265 6.43 -10.50 3.36
CA SER A 265 5.13 -11.04 2.95
C SER A 265 4.06 -10.01 3.27
N GLY A 266 2.90 -10.17 2.69
CA GLY A 266 1.81 -9.26 2.99
C GLY A 266 0.53 -9.60 2.24
N LEU A 267 -0.51 -8.89 2.66
CA LEU A 267 -1.83 -8.95 2.07
C LEU A 267 -2.11 -7.63 1.37
N SER A 268 -2.73 -7.71 0.23
CA SER A 268 -3.30 -6.53 -0.43
C SER A 268 -4.56 -6.90 -1.20
N TYR A 269 -5.17 -5.91 -1.81
CA TYR A 269 -6.42 -6.12 -2.52
C TYR A 269 -6.62 -5.07 -3.62
N THR A 270 -7.41 -5.47 -4.61
CA THR A 270 -8.01 -4.59 -5.61
C THR A 270 -9.50 -4.43 -5.31
N ARG A 271 -10.25 -3.76 -6.16
CA ARG A 271 -11.71 -3.70 -6.03
C ARG A 271 -12.37 -5.09 -6.10
N SER A 272 -11.80 -6.05 -6.82
CA SER A 272 -12.43 -7.33 -7.18
C SER A 272 -11.67 -8.58 -6.73
N ALA A 273 -10.49 -8.44 -6.15
CA ALA A 273 -9.66 -9.56 -5.73
C ALA A 273 -8.89 -9.21 -4.45
N SER A 274 -8.47 -10.22 -3.72
CA SER A 274 -7.50 -10.10 -2.63
C SER A 274 -6.30 -10.97 -2.94
N ASN A 275 -5.10 -10.58 -2.48
CA ASN A 275 -3.90 -11.35 -2.68
C ASN A 275 -3.08 -11.52 -1.40
N TRP A 276 -2.28 -12.57 -1.41
CA TRP A 276 -1.28 -12.89 -0.41
C TRP A 276 0.04 -13.14 -1.11
N TRP A 277 1.08 -12.42 -0.73
CA TRP A 277 2.35 -12.48 -1.40
C TRP A 277 3.51 -12.76 -0.44
N PHE A 278 4.56 -13.37 -0.97
CA PHE A 278 5.80 -13.72 -0.28
C PHE A 278 6.99 -13.36 -1.14
N GLY A 279 8.08 -12.90 -0.54
CA GLY A 279 9.31 -12.67 -1.27
C GLY A 279 10.51 -12.49 -0.36
N ALA A 280 11.67 -12.77 -0.90
CA ALA A 280 12.95 -12.61 -0.20
C ALA A 280 14.09 -12.35 -1.19
N GLN A 281 15.18 -11.85 -0.65
CA GLN A 281 16.49 -11.92 -1.27
C GLN A 281 17.22 -13.16 -0.72
N VAL A 282 17.72 -14.01 -1.60
CA VAL A 282 18.36 -15.28 -1.24
C VAL A 282 19.47 -15.62 -2.23
N SER A 283 20.52 -16.30 -1.79
CA SER A 283 21.53 -16.83 -2.73
C SER A 283 20.94 -17.99 -3.54
N ASP A 284 21.40 -18.17 -4.78
CA ASP A 284 20.93 -19.23 -5.69
C ASP A 284 21.00 -20.62 -5.04
N LYS A 285 22.10 -20.92 -4.34
CA LYS A 285 22.29 -22.19 -3.63
C LYS A 285 21.28 -22.47 -2.53
N ASN A 286 20.70 -21.42 -1.93
CA ASN A 286 19.75 -21.50 -0.80
C ASN A 286 18.30 -21.41 -1.27
N ALA A 287 18.02 -20.94 -2.50
CA ALA A 287 16.69 -20.64 -2.99
C ALA A 287 15.75 -21.85 -2.91
N ARG A 288 16.17 -23.02 -3.41
CA ARG A 288 15.34 -24.25 -3.33
C ARG A 288 15.06 -24.69 -1.91
N ALA A 289 16.05 -24.57 -1.01
CA ALA A 289 15.85 -24.94 0.40
C ALA A 289 14.82 -24.02 1.07
N LEU A 290 14.87 -22.73 0.79
CA LEU A 290 13.90 -21.75 1.30
C LEU A 290 12.48 -22.00 0.75
N LEU A 291 12.36 -22.21 -0.58
CA LEU A 291 11.07 -22.52 -1.20
C LEU A 291 10.49 -23.83 -0.69
N LYS A 292 11.33 -24.86 -0.47
CA LYS A 292 10.89 -26.12 0.13
C LYS A 292 10.30 -25.90 1.53
N ILE A 293 10.96 -25.11 2.39
CA ILE A 293 10.40 -24.74 3.71
C ILE A 293 9.05 -24.03 3.53
N THR A 294 8.96 -23.11 2.58
CA THR A 294 7.72 -22.37 2.30
C THR A 294 6.58 -23.31 1.91
N VAL A 295 6.83 -24.25 1.01
CA VAL A 295 5.85 -25.26 0.57
C VAL A 295 5.44 -26.19 1.71
N ASP A 296 6.42 -26.73 2.43
CA ASP A 296 6.16 -27.66 3.52
C ASP A 296 5.30 -27.01 4.62
N GLU A 297 5.61 -25.78 5.03
CA GLU A 297 4.88 -25.07 6.08
C GLU A 297 3.47 -24.66 5.62
N LEU A 298 3.30 -24.25 4.35
CA LEU A 298 1.96 -23.97 3.82
C LEU A 298 1.10 -25.23 3.74
N HIS A 299 1.65 -26.38 3.35
CA HIS A 299 0.93 -27.66 3.39
C HIS A 299 0.52 -28.08 4.81
N LYS A 300 1.36 -27.82 5.81
CA LYS A 300 0.99 -28.03 7.23
C LYS A 300 -0.18 -27.13 7.62
N VAL A 301 -0.17 -25.87 7.20
CA VAL A 301 -1.32 -24.96 7.42
C VAL A 301 -2.58 -25.51 6.77
N PHE A 302 -2.50 -25.96 5.52
CA PHE A 302 -3.65 -26.51 4.78
C PHE A 302 -4.19 -27.79 5.43
N SER A 303 -3.33 -28.63 6.00
CA SER A 303 -3.76 -29.82 6.74
C SER A 303 -4.28 -29.53 8.15
N GLY A 304 -4.12 -28.28 8.61
CA GLY A 304 -4.50 -27.86 9.96
C GLY A 304 -3.43 -28.22 11.01
N ASP A 305 -2.21 -28.51 10.60
CA ASP A 305 -1.08 -28.72 11.51
C ASP A 305 -0.50 -27.39 12.01
N ILE A 306 -1.32 -26.71 12.80
CA ILE A 306 -1.01 -25.49 13.54
C ILE A 306 -1.41 -25.75 14.99
N THR A 307 -0.52 -25.50 15.93
CA THR A 307 -0.81 -25.72 17.34
C THR A 307 -1.63 -24.58 17.95
N ASP A 308 -2.35 -24.88 19.02
CA ASP A 308 -3.10 -23.84 19.76
C ASP A 308 -2.16 -22.82 20.41
N ASP A 309 -0.94 -23.22 20.75
CA ASP A 309 0.08 -22.33 21.31
C ASP A 309 0.60 -21.34 20.25
N GLU A 310 0.87 -21.80 19.03
CA GLU A 310 1.22 -20.92 17.90
C GLU A 310 0.13 -19.86 17.65
N ILE A 311 -1.12 -20.26 17.65
CA ILE A 311 -2.26 -19.35 17.48
C ILE A 311 -2.34 -18.36 18.65
N LYS A 312 -2.18 -18.83 19.88
CA LYS A 312 -2.20 -18.01 21.09
C LYS A 312 -1.10 -16.94 21.08
N VAL A 313 0.14 -17.36 20.82
CA VAL A 313 1.31 -16.45 20.77
C VAL A 313 1.11 -15.39 19.66
N THR A 314 0.63 -15.81 18.50
CA THR A 314 0.38 -14.88 17.38
C THR A 314 -0.73 -13.90 17.68
N LYS A 315 -1.81 -14.32 18.33
CA LYS A 315 -2.85 -13.39 18.80
C LYS A 315 -2.29 -12.36 19.78
N GLN A 316 -1.43 -12.78 20.71
CA GLN A 316 -0.78 -11.87 21.65
C GLN A 316 0.11 -10.85 20.91
N TYR A 317 0.86 -11.30 19.92
CA TYR A 317 1.68 -10.42 19.08
C TYR A 317 0.82 -9.41 18.31
N ALA A 318 -0.26 -9.85 17.66
CA ALA A 318 -1.18 -8.99 16.93
C ALA A 318 -1.86 -7.95 17.86
N LEU A 319 -2.27 -8.36 19.07
CA LEU A 319 -2.83 -7.44 20.07
C LEU A 319 -1.80 -6.41 20.53
N GLY A 320 -0.55 -6.81 20.74
CA GLY A 320 0.54 -5.90 21.08
C GLY A 320 0.84 -4.89 19.98
N ARG A 321 0.85 -5.32 18.71
CA ARG A 321 0.97 -4.43 17.55
C ARG A 321 -0.18 -3.42 17.48
N PHE A 322 -1.42 -3.90 17.63
CA PHE A 322 -2.60 -3.04 17.67
C PHE A 322 -2.48 -1.99 18.78
N GLN A 323 -2.16 -2.40 20.01
CA GLN A 323 -2.04 -1.48 21.14
C GLN A 323 -0.98 -0.41 20.88
N ARG A 324 0.17 -0.79 20.33
CA ARG A 324 1.25 0.14 19.99
C ARG A 324 0.83 1.14 18.90
N SER A 325 0.14 0.67 17.86
CA SER A 325 -0.37 1.54 16.78
C SER A 325 -1.45 2.50 17.30
N ALA A 326 -2.34 2.04 18.16
CA ALA A 326 -3.42 2.85 18.74
C ALA A 326 -2.96 3.90 19.77
N GLN A 327 -1.67 3.97 20.11
CA GLN A 327 -1.12 4.99 21.03
C GLN A 327 -0.94 6.36 20.36
N THR A 328 -0.92 6.42 19.03
CA THR A 328 -0.73 7.68 18.30
C THR A 328 -2.01 8.11 17.57
N VAL A 329 -2.14 9.40 17.35
CA VAL A 329 -3.27 9.96 16.57
C VAL A 329 -3.21 9.48 15.12
N GLY A 330 -2.03 9.47 14.49
CA GLY A 330 -1.81 8.95 13.14
C GLY A 330 -2.14 7.46 13.03
N GLY A 331 -1.68 6.63 13.98
CA GLY A 331 -2.02 5.19 14.00
C GLY A 331 -3.52 4.92 14.17
N THR A 332 -4.22 5.76 14.93
CA THR A 332 -5.68 5.69 15.06
C THR A 332 -6.37 6.10 13.76
N ALA A 333 -5.94 7.21 13.14
CA ALA A 333 -6.47 7.67 11.87
C ALA A 333 -6.29 6.61 10.77
N ALA A 334 -5.08 6.07 10.62
CA ALA A 334 -4.77 5.01 9.66
C ALA A 334 -5.65 3.76 9.86
N GLY A 335 -5.95 3.41 11.11
CA GLY A 335 -6.85 2.30 11.46
C GLY A 335 -8.29 2.49 10.94
N TYR A 336 -8.76 3.72 10.85
CA TYR A 336 -10.06 4.05 10.25
C TYR A 336 -9.98 4.31 8.74
N ALA A 337 -8.86 4.87 8.26
CA ALA A 337 -8.73 5.36 6.89
C ALA A 337 -8.79 4.24 5.84
N GLY A 338 -8.14 3.10 6.06
CA GLY A 338 -7.94 2.08 5.05
C GLY A 338 -9.21 1.65 4.33
N ARG A 339 -10.21 1.13 5.05
CA ARG A 339 -11.50 0.74 4.43
C ARG A 339 -12.36 1.94 4.06
N TYR A 340 -12.36 2.99 4.88
CA TYR A 340 -13.15 4.17 4.58
C TYR A 340 -12.71 4.82 3.26
N PHE A 341 -11.41 4.95 3.01
CA PHE A 341 -10.90 5.53 1.78
C PHE A 341 -11.18 4.62 0.57
N PHE A 342 -11.01 3.33 0.72
CA PHE A 342 -11.18 2.39 -0.38
C PHE A 342 -12.66 2.06 -0.64
N ASP A 343 -13.38 1.55 0.35
CA ASP A 343 -14.74 1.03 0.22
C ASP A 343 -15.82 2.06 0.60
N GLY A 344 -15.47 3.09 1.37
CA GLY A 344 -16.41 4.04 1.96
C GLY A 344 -17.08 3.52 3.24
N GLU A 345 -16.60 2.40 3.79
CA GLU A 345 -17.12 1.78 4.99
C GLU A 345 -16.34 2.26 6.22
N ILE A 346 -17.05 2.66 7.26
CA ILE A 346 -16.47 3.05 8.55
C ILE A 346 -16.56 1.88 9.51
N GLU A 347 -15.41 1.33 9.90
CA GLU A 347 -15.31 0.29 10.89
C GLU A 347 -14.80 0.84 12.21
N ASN A 348 -15.28 0.27 13.31
CA ASN A 348 -14.76 0.65 14.61
C ASN A 348 -13.39 -0.02 14.84
N TYR A 349 -12.33 0.72 14.62
CA TYR A 349 -10.94 0.28 14.80
C TYR A 349 -10.70 -0.33 16.21
N TYR A 350 -11.32 0.21 17.25
CA TYR A 350 -11.15 -0.31 18.62
C TYR A 350 -11.82 -1.67 18.86
N ARG A 351 -12.57 -2.22 17.89
CA ARG A 351 -13.07 -3.60 17.94
C ARG A 351 -12.10 -4.64 17.39
N VAL A 352 -11.00 -4.22 16.79
CA VAL A 352 -9.94 -5.13 16.30
C VAL A 352 -9.48 -6.13 17.37
N PRO A 353 -9.23 -5.75 18.64
CA PRO A 353 -8.85 -6.72 19.67
C PRO A 353 -9.91 -7.80 19.93
N GLU A 354 -11.20 -7.48 19.85
CA GLU A 354 -12.28 -8.46 20.01
C GLU A 354 -12.26 -9.47 18.87
N ARG A 355 -12.13 -8.96 17.61
CA ARG A 355 -12.05 -9.80 16.41
C ARG A 355 -10.86 -10.74 16.46
N ILE A 356 -9.67 -10.23 16.79
CA ILE A 356 -8.44 -11.06 16.91
C ILE A 356 -8.64 -12.18 17.92
N ARG A 357 -9.22 -11.90 19.09
CA ARG A 357 -9.47 -12.94 20.12
C ARG A 357 -10.45 -13.99 19.64
N ALA A 358 -11.45 -13.61 18.85
CA ALA A 358 -12.51 -14.50 18.36
C ALA A 358 -12.05 -15.43 17.23
N ILE A 359 -10.94 -15.15 16.54
CA ILE A 359 -10.47 -15.97 15.42
C ILE A 359 -10.18 -17.40 15.90
N THR A 360 -10.69 -18.38 15.17
CA THR A 360 -10.51 -19.81 15.41
C THR A 360 -9.48 -20.42 14.48
N LYS A 361 -8.89 -21.54 14.88
CA LYS A 361 -8.01 -22.35 14.02
C LYS A 361 -8.70 -22.70 12.69
N ARG A 362 -9.97 -23.07 12.74
CA ARG A 362 -10.76 -23.38 11.53
C ARG A 362 -10.76 -22.23 10.55
N GLN A 363 -11.04 -21.00 10.98
CA GLN A 363 -11.05 -19.81 10.12
C GLN A 363 -9.68 -19.54 9.48
N ILE A 364 -8.59 -19.73 10.25
CA ILE A 364 -7.22 -19.60 9.74
C ILE A 364 -6.96 -20.59 8.60
N VAL A 365 -7.30 -21.86 8.79
CA VAL A 365 -7.10 -22.91 7.78
C VAL A 365 -7.98 -22.70 6.56
N GLU A 366 -9.25 -22.34 6.77
CA GLU A 366 -10.22 -22.10 5.68
C GLU A 366 -9.77 -20.93 4.79
N VAL A 367 -9.35 -19.80 5.37
CA VAL A 367 -8.89 -18.64 4.57
C VAL A 367 -7.57 -18.94 3.86
N ALA A 368 -6.63 -19.64 4.51
CA ALA A 368 -5.38 -20.02 3.88
C ALA A 368 -5.63 -20.90 2.64
N ARG A 369 -6.47 -21.92 2.76
CA ARG A 369 -6.88 -22.77 1.60
C ARG A 369 -7.58 -21.95 0.51
N ALA A 370 -8.49 -21.05 0.90
CA ALA A 370 -9.24 -20.23 -0.05
C ALA A 370 -8.32 -19.36 -0.92
N MET A 371 -7.19 -18.87 -0.39
CA MET A 371 -6.24 -18.06 -1.16
C MET A 371 -5.58 -18.83 -2.32
N PHE A 372 -5.57 -20.16 -2.27
CA PHE A 372 -4.98 -21.02 -3.31
C PHE A 372 -6.04 -21.69 -4.23
N ALA A 373 -7.30 -21.66 -3.82
CA ALA A 373 -8.38 -22.40 -4.49
C ALA A 373 -8.67 -21.92 -5.93
N ASP A 374 -8.57 -20.62 -6.21
CA ASP A 374 -8.83 -20.08 -7.55
C ASP A 374 -7.69 -20.35 -8.55
N ASN A 375 -6.57 -20.92 -8.10
CA ASN A 375 -5.40 -21.23 -8.92
C ASN A 375 -4.89 -20.03 -9.75
N ILE A 376 -4.99 -18.83 -9.20
CA ILE A 376 -4.46 -17.61 -9.79
C ILE A 376 -3.21 -17.22 -9.02
N TRP A 377 -2.08 -17.39 -9.64
CA TRP A 377 -0.80 -17.11 -9.03
C TRP A 377 0.29 -16.81 -10.05
N GLY A 378 1.35 -16.23 -9.56
CA GLY A 378 2.57 -15.97 -10.30
C GLY A 378 3.80 -16.17 -9.43
N PHE A 379 4.90 -16.48 -10.10
CA PHE A 379 6.24 -16.53 -9.54
C PHE A 379 7.16 -15.66 -10.38
N GLY A 380 8.05 -14.94 -9.74
CA GLY A 380 9.06 -14.15 -10.44
C GLY A 380 10.39 -14.15 -9.70
N THR A 381 11.45 -13.92 -10.47
CA THR A 381 12.82 -13.73 -9.97
C THR A 381 13.48 -12.53 -10.63
N LEU A 382 14.36 -11.87 -9.87
CA LEU A 382 15.27 -10.84 -10.38
C LEU A 382 16.68 -11.17 -9.93
N GLY A 383 17.62 -11.19 -10.86
CA GLY A 383 19.02 -11.48 -10.63
C GLY A 383 19.67 -12.18 -11.83
N ASN A 384 20.79 -12.84 -11.62
CA ASN A 384 21.56 -13.53 -12.65
C ASN A 384 21.41 -15.06 -12.59
N CYS A 385 20.29 -15.58 -12.09
CA CYS A 385 20.10 -17.03 -11.93
C CYS A 385 19.76 -17.78 -13.24
N GLY A 386 19.35 -17.07 -14.28
CA GLY A 386 18.91 -17.63 -15.56
C GLY A 386 17.46 -18.13 -15.58
N GLU A 387 16.83 -18.06 -16.75
CA GLU A 387 15.41 -18.44 -16.94
C GLU A 387 15.13 -19.91 -16.59
N VAL A 388 16.05 -20.82 -16.92
CA VAL A 388 15.88 -22.26 -16.64
C VAL A 388 15.79 -22.51 -15.14
N PHE A 389 16.62 -21.85 -14.34
CA PHE A 389 16.57 -21.99 -12.89
C PHE A 389 15.31 -21.33 -12.31
N ALA A 390 14.90 -20.17 -12.83
CA ALA A 390 13.65 -19.54 -12.46
C ALA A 390 12.42 -20.45 -12.71
N GLU A 391 12.38 -21.17 -13.85
CA GLU A 391 11.33 -22.16 -14.14
C GLU A 391 11.36 -23.33 -13.16
N GLN A 392 12.54 -23.86 -12.84
CA GLN A 392 12.67 -24.92 -11.83
C GLN A 392 12.15 -24.48 -10.45
N LEU A 393 12.48 -23.25 -10.02
CA LEU A 393 11.98 -22.70 -8.76
C LEU A 393 10.44 -22.53 -8.77
N ARG A 394 9.88 -22.13 -9.93
CA ARG A 394 8.44 -22.06 -10.11
C ARG A 394 7.77 -23.45 -10.00
N GLU A 395 8.38 -24.46 -10.60
CA GLU A 395 7.89 -25.84 -10.48
C GLU A 395 7.94 -26.36 -9.05
N ASP A 396 9.00 -26.05 -8.29
CA ASP A 396 9.17 -26.46 -6.90
C ASP A 396 8.01 -25.99 -6.00
N ILE A 397 7.33 -24.88 -6.33
CA ILE A 397 6.18 -24.36 -5.54
C ILE A 397 4.80 -24.70 -6.12
N ALA A 398 4.74 -25.23 -7.35
CA ALA A 398 3.48 -25.42 -8.07
C ALA A 398 2.50 -26.39 -7.37
N SER A 399 3.00 -27.27 -6.52
CA SER A 399 2.19 -28.20 -5.72
C SER A 399 1.20 -27.49 -4.78
N LEU A 400 1.47 -26.26 -4.39
CA LEU A 400 0.57 -25.47 -3.53
C LEU A 400 -0.81 -25.19 -4.17
N TRP A 401 -0.91 -25.26 -5.50
CA TRP A 401 -2.15 -25.03 -6.24
C TRP A 401 -2.70 -26.29 -6.93
N SER A 402 -2.16 -27.46 -6.58
CA SER A 402 -2.54 -28.73 -7.20
C SER A 402 -3.58 -29.52 -6.37
N THR A 403 -4.17 -28.88 -5.36
CA THR A 403 -5.15 -29.51 -4.43
C THR A 403 -6.58 -29.34 -4.90
#